data_b5ffe9fe16deb6dc8d137d5ddca6e925
#
_entry.id   b5ffe9fe16deb6dc8d137d5ddca6e925
#
_cell.length_a   1.000
_cell.length_b   1.000
_cell.length_c   1.000
_cell.angle_alpha   90.00
_cell.angle_beta   90.00
_cell.angle_gamma   90.00
#
_symmetry.space_group_name_H-M   'P 1'
#
loop_
_entity.id
_entity.type
_entity.pdbx_description
1 polymer ?
#
loop_
_entity_poly.entity_id
_entity_poly.type
_entity_poly.pdbx_seq_one_letter_code
_entity_poly.pdbx_strand_id
1 'polypeptide(L)'
;MKILFLHGLDSSRESTKFHAISHPEKFCIDVDYRNLSYASVEYFYHQAIQTIKPDLLVGHSLGGYWALKTAAQHKLAVIVANPS
;
A
#
# COMPACT_ATOMS: atom_id res chain seq x y z
N MET A 1 1.39 -16.26 -3.14
CA MET A 1 1.10 -14.89 -3.58
C MET A 1 1.44 -13.92 -2.46
N LYS A 2 2.09 -12.82 -2.81
CA LYS A 2 2.44 -11.78 -1.84
C LYS A 2 1.50 -10.59 -2.01
N ILE A 3 0.96 -10.10 -0.90
CA ILE A 3 0.05 -8.96 -0.88
C ILE A 3 0.71 -7.80 -0.15
N LEU A 4 0.78 -6.64 -0.78
CA LEU A 4 1.23 -5.41 -0.12
C LEU A 4 0.00 -4.52 0.12
N PHE A 5 -0.23 -4.20 1.39
CA PHE A 5 -1.32 -3.33 1.81
C PHE A 5 -0.79 -1.90 2.01
N LEU A 6 -1.49 -0.93 1.43
CA LEU A 6 -1.16 0.49 1.56
C LEU A 6 -2.21 1.15 2.44
N HIS A 7 -1.79 1.54 3.65
CA HIS A 7 -2.71 2.07 4.66
C HIS A 7 -3.12 3.52 4.36
N GLY A 8 -4.20 3.97 5.02
CA GLY A 8 -4.72 5.31 4.86
C GLY A 8 -3.99 6.36 5.69
N LEU A 9 -4.42 7.61 5.54
CA LEU A 9 -3.91 8.72 6.31
C LEU A 9 -4.17 8.48 7.81
N ASP A 10 -3.17 8.78 8.63
CA ASP A 10 -3.22 8.58 10.08
C ASP A 10 -3.46 7.13 10.52
N SER A 11 -3.23 6.18 9.61
CA SER A 11 -3.24 4.77 9.90
C SER A 11 -1.80 4.25 9.88
N SER A 12 -1.63 2.93 9.97
CA SER A 12 -0.32 2.29 9.98
C SER A 12 -0.46 0.83 9.59
N ARG A 13 0.65 0.09 9.66
CA ARG A 13 0.63 -1.37 9.47
C ARG A 13 -0.22 -2.09 10.52
N GLU A 14 -0.60 -1.40 11.59
CA GLU A 14 -1.52 -1.95 12.62
C GLU A 14 -2.99 -1.71 12.26
N SER A 15 -3.28 -1.27 11.05
CA SER A 15 -4.62 -1.03 10.57
C SER A 15 -5.51 -2.28 10.71
N THR A 16 -6.75 -2.06 11.14
CA THR A 16 -7.75 -3.13 11.22
C THR A 16 -7.97 -3.79 9.86
N LYS A 17 -7.95 -2.99 8.79
CA LYS A 17 -8.13 -3.51 7.43
C LYS A 17 -6.99 -4.46 7.06
N PHE A 18 -5.75 -4.11 7.41
CA PHE A 18 -4.60 -4.97 7.14
C PHE A 18 -4.73 -6.29 7.92
N HIS A 19 -5.05 -6.20 9.20
CA HIS A 19 -5.20 -7.39 10.03
C HIS A 19 -6.37 -8.29 9.59
N ALA A 20 -7.36 -7.71 8.95
CA ALA A 20 -8.50 -8.46 8.43
C ALA A 20 -8.16 -9.29 7.19
N ILE A 21 -7.03 -9.01 6.53
CA ILE A 21 -6.60 -9.79 5.37
C ILE A 21 -6.14 -11.16 5.84
N SER A 22 -6.85 -12.20 5.41
CA SER A 22 -6.57 -13.57 5.82
C SER A 22 -5.62 -14.23 4.82
N HIS A 23 -4.34 -13.83 4.87
CA HIS A 23 -3.34 -14.35 3.97
C HIS A 23 -1.97 -14.36 4.65
N PRO A 24 -1.19 -15.47 4.56
CA PRO A 24 0.08 -15.59 5.28
C PRO A 24 1.19 -14.68 4.75
N GLU A 25 1.15 -14.30 3.47
CA GLU A 25 2.16 -13.45 2.85
C GLU A 25 1.64 -12.02 2.63
N LYS A 26 1.19 -11.39 3.68
CA LYS A 26 0.75 -9.98 3.62
C LYS A 26 1.78 -9.09 4.28
N PHE A 27 1.98 -7.92 3.68
CA PHE A 27 2.98 -6.95 4.11
C PHE A 27 2.35 -5.57 4.15
N CYS A 28 2.78 -4.74 5.09
CA CYS A 28 2.41 -3.34 5.14
C CYS A 28 3.58 -2.56 5.72
N ILE A 29 3.92 -1.44 5.12
CA ILE A 29 4.94 -0.53 5.67
C ILE A 29 4.23 0.69 6.24
N ASP A 30 4.77 1.23 7.33
CA ASP A 30 4.28 2.48 7.91
C ASP A 30 4.76 3.65 7.06
N VAL A 31 3.84 4.48 6.62
CA VAL A 31 4.15 5.69 5.88
C VAL A 31 3.51 6.88 6.57
N ASP A 32 4.33 7.85 6.94
CA ASP A 32 3.87 9.07 7.59
C ASP A 32 3.55 10.12 6.52
N TYR A 33 2.34 10.03 5.98
CA TYR A 33 1.92 10.90 4.88
C TYR A 33 1.97 12.38 5.24
N ARG A 34 1.80 12.73 6.52
CA ARG A 34 1.74 14.13 6.96
C ARG A 34 3.11 14.80 6.94
N ASN A 35 4.16 14.02 7.20
CA ASN A 35 5.51 14.55 7.33
C ASN A 35 6.40 14.26 6.12
N LEU A 36 5.94 13.46 5.18
CA LEU A 36 6.69 13.14 3.97
C LEU A 36 6.14 13.89 2.77
N SER A 37 7.04 14.30 1.87
CA SER A 37 6.63 14.89 0.61
C SER A 37 6.00 13.82 -0.29
N TYR A 38 5.24 14.28 -1.29
CA TYR A 38 4.66 13.39 -2.30
C TYR A 38 5.75 12.50 -2.94
N ALA A 39 6.86 13.11 -3.32
CA ALA A 39 7.97 12.38 -3.96
C ALA A 39 8.57 11.33 -3.00
N SER A 40 8.67 11.64 -1.71
CA SER A 40 9.19 10.68 -0.74
C SER A 40 8.26 9.50 -0.54
N VAL A 41 6.95 9.74 -0.48
CA VAL A 41 5.97 8.65 -0.37
C VAL A 41 6.03 7.76 -1.61
N GLU A 42 6.10 8.36 -2.79
CA GLU A 42 6.22 7.62 -4.04
C GLU A 42 7.48 6.75 -4.04
N TYR A 43 8.59 7.31 -3.61
CA TYR A 43 9.85 6.59 -3.52
C TYR A 43 9.75 5.39 -2.58
N PHE A 44 9.17 5.58 -1.40
CA PHE A 44 9.01 4.50 -0.43
C PHE A 44 8.18 3.35 -0.99
N TYR A 45 7.09 3.64 -1.67
CA TYR A 45 6.26 2.58 -2.24
C TYR A 45 6.96 1.88 -3.40
N HIS A 46 7.71 2.61 -4.24
CA HIS A 46 8.51 1.98 -5.28
C HIS A 46 9.53 1.02 -4.68
N GLN A 47 10.23 1.44 -3.62
CA GLN A 47 11.21 0.60 -2.96
C GLN A 47 10.56 -0.63 -2.33
N ALA A 48 9.41 -0.46 -1.70
CA ALA A 48 8.69 -1.58 -1.10
C ALA A 48 8.28 -2.61 -2.16
N ILE A 49 7.79 -2.14 -3.30
CA ILE A 49 7.39 -3.03 -4.39
C ILE A 49 8.59 -3.77 -4.95
N GLN A 50 9.73 -3.08 -5.14
CA GLN A 50 10.94 -3.72 -5.65
C GLN A 50 11.52 -4.73 -4.68
N THR A 51 11.40 -4.48 -3.38
CA THR A 51 11.95 -5.37 -2.34
C THR A 51 11.03 -6.55 -2.08
N ILE A 52 9.74 -6.32 -1.92
CA ILE A 52 8.76 -7.35 -1.58
C ILE A 52 8.34 -8.14 -2.82
N LYS A 53 8.27 -7.49 -3.96
CA LYS A 53 7.79 -8.07 -5.23
C LYS A 53 6.38 -8.65 -5.06
N PRO A 54 5.41 -7.81 -4.66
CA PRO A 54 4.05 -8.31 -4.44
C PRO A 54 3.38 -8.68 -5.75
N ASP A 55 2.41 -9.56 -5.65
CA ASP A 55 1.55 -9.94 -6.78
C ASP A 55 0.27 -9.11 -6.81
N LEU A 56 -0.12 -8.58 -5.64
CA LEU A 56 -1.37 -7.83 -5.48
C LEU A 56 -1.13 -6.66 -4.54
N LEU A 57 -1.63 -5.48 -4.92
CA LEU A 57 -1.69 -4.33 -4.04
C LEU A 57 -3.11 -4.17 -3.52
N VAL A 58 -3.25 -3.89 -2.23
CA VAL A 58 -4.53 -3.59 -1.61
C VAL A 58 -4.40 -2.26 -0.91
N GLY A 59 -5.22 -1.29 -1.29
CA GLY A 59 -5.16 0.05 -0.72
C GLY A 59 -6.47 0.46 -0.07
N HIS A 60 -6.37 1.23 1.02
CA HIS A 60 -7.52 1.74 1.75
C HIS A 60 -7.40 3.25 1.92
N SER A 61 -8.46 4.00 1.58
CA SER A 61 -8.50 5.45 1.70
C SER A 61 -7.37 6.10 0.89
N LEU A 62 -6.51 6.91 1.49
CA LEU A 62 -5.37 7.51 0.79
C LEU A 62 -4.43 6.45 0.23
N GLY A 63 -4.29 5.31 0.93
CA GLY A 63 -3.54 4.17 0.42
C GLY A 63 -4.12 3.62 -0.87
N GLY A 64 -5.43 3.79 -1.09
CA GLY A 64 -6.07 3.40 -2.35
C GLY A 64 -5.56 4.22 -3.53
N TYR A 65 -5.37 5.52 -3.34
CA TYR A 65 -4.76 6.39 -4.37
C TYR A 65 -3.36 5.86 -4.74
N TRP A 66 -2.54 5.61 -3.74
CA TRP A 66 -1.17 5.14 -3.97
C TRP A 66 -1.13 3.75 -4.58
N ALA A 67 -2.06 2.88 -4.17
CA ALA A 67 -2.14 1.53 -4.74
C ALA A 67 -2.49 1.59 -6.22
N LEU A 68 -3.47 2.41 -6.62
CA LEU A 68 -3.83 2.57 -8.03
C LEU A 68 -2.67 3.12 -8.84
N LYS A 69 -2.01 4.16 -8.34
CA LYS A 69 -0.90 4.81 -9.04
C LYS A 69 0.28 3.84 -9.22
N THR A 70 0.69 3.17 -8.15
CA THR A 70 1.85 2.27 -8.21
C THR A 70 1.53 0.99 -8.96
N ALA A 71 0.30 0.48 -8.86
CA ALA A 71 -0.11 -0.68 -9.63
C ALA A 71 -0.03 -0.39 -11.14
N ALA A 72 -0.45 0.79 -11.57
CA ALA A 72 -0.35 1.18 -12.98
C ALA A 72 1.11 1.25 -13.43
N GLN A 73 1.98 1.82 -12.59
CA GLN A 73 3.40 1.96 -12.91
C GLN A 73 4.14 0.62 -12.96
N HIS A 74 3.76 -0.32 -12.10
CA HIS A 74 4.42 -1.63 -12.00
C HIS A 74 3.63 -2.76 -12.65
N LYS A 75 2.48 -2.46 -13.25
CA LYS A 75 1.62 -3.44 -13.92
C LYS A 75 1.19 -4.56 -12.99
N LEU A 76 0.69 -4.18 -11.83
CA LEU A 76 0.25 -5.11 -10.80
C LEU A 76 -1.28 -5.10 -10.67
N ALA A 77 -1.84 -6.21 -10.21
CA ALA A 77 -3.23 -6.26 -9.82
C ALA A 77 -3.46 -5.41 -8.56
N VAL A 78 -4.63 -4.80 -8.45
CA VAL A 78 -4.93 -3.90 -7.33
C VAL A 78 -6.38 -4.01 -6.90
N ILE A 79 -6.59 -3.95 -5.59
CA ILE A 79 -7.92 -3.83 -4.98
C ILE A 79 -7.90 -2.59 -4.10
N VAL A 80 -8.89 -1.73 -4.23
CA VAL A 80 -9.00 -0.55 -3.38
C VAL A 80 -10.34 -0.55 -2.66
N ALA A 81 -10.31 -0.10 -1.40
CA ALA A 81 -11.48 0.04 -0.56
C ALA A 81 -11.56 1.46 -0.03
N ASN A 82 -12.74 2.08 -0.10
CA ASN A 82 -12.97 3.45 0.34
C ASN A 82 -11.89 4.40 -0.18
N PRO A 83 -11.68 4.47 -1.51
CA PRO A 83 -10.68 5.39 -2.04
C PRO A 83 -11.11 6.83 -1.78
N SER A 84 -10.13 7.71 -1.54
CA SER A 84 -10.41 9.12 -1.33
C SER A 84 -9.65 9.99 -2.31
#